data_7ce760679aafc5d4b5f383cb454d004b
#
_entry.id   7ce760679aafc5d4b5f383cb454d004b
#
_cell.length_a   1.000
_cell.length_b   1.000
_cell.length_c   1.000
_cell.angle_alpha   90.00
_cell.angle_beta   90.00
_cell.angle_gamma   90.00
#
_symmetry.space_group_name_H-M   'P 1'
#
loop_
_entity.id
_entity.type
_entity.pdbx_description
1 polymer ?
#
loop_
_entity_poly.entity_id
_entity_poly.type
_entity_poly.pdbx_seq_one_letter_code
_entity_poly.pdbx_strand_id
1 'polypeptide(L)'
;LAALAEAVGTPAYVYSTRAIRERVAALEAAVADVPHRVHYALKANATLGVLEVLREAGVGADVVSGGELFRARRAGFGSADIVFDGPGKTPAELREAVQAGVRVLNVESHAEAEQVAAIAQAEGRTVRVGLRVNPEVTVENFHHYISTGEAGDKFGIPYDDAFAVAAYVASQPSLRLVGLHMHVGSQLHTFDAFEEGIGKLATLITRIRAEVPSAGATLTILDIGGGLPV
;
A
#
# COMPACT_ATOMS: atom_id res chain seq x y z
N LEU A 1 -2.87 -18.08 30.28
CA LEU A 1 -4.19 -17.95 29.63
C LEU A 1 -5.33 -18.04 30.63
N ALA A 2 -5.31 -19.01 31.59
CA ALA A 2 -6.39 -19.20 32.58
C ALA A 2 -6.65 -17.88 33.36
N ALA A 3 -5.60 -17.25 33.92
CA ALA A 3 -5.75 -16.02 34.66
C ALA A 3 -6.31 -14.85 33.80
N LEU A 4 -6.01 -14.83 32.48
CA LEU A 4 -6.62 -13.85 31.58
C LEU A 4 -8.12 -14.16 31.37
N ALA A 5 -8.48 -15.42 31.17
CA ALA A 5 -9.88 -15.82 31.04
C ALA A 5 -10.71 -15.51 32.30
N GLU A 6 -10.11 -15.68 33.49
CA GLU A 6 -10.73 -15.30 34.76
C GLU A 6 -10.92 -13.77 34.87
N ALA A 7 -9.94 -12.99 34.40
CA ALA A 7 -9.97 -11.52 34.53
C ALA A 7 -10.92 -10.84 33.54
N VAL A 8 -11.03 -11.35 32.29
CA VAL A 8 -11.78 -10.68 31.21
C VAL A 8 -12.98 -11.48 30.70
N GLY A 9 -13.14 -12.73 31.15
CA GLY A 9 -14.17 -13.64 30.66
C GLY A 9 -13.83 -14.32 29.34
N THR A 10 -14.71 -15.22 28.91
CA THR A 10 -14.64 -15.94 27.62
C THR A 10 -15.97 -15.82 26.89
N PRO A 11 -15.98 -15.79 25.51
CA PRO A 11 -14.83 -15.93 24.62
C PRO A 11 -13.98 -14.65 24.59
N ALA A 12 -12.65 -14.79 24.41
CA ALA A 12 -11.73 -13.67 24.28
C ALA A 12 -10.62 -13.97 23.27
N TYR A 13 -10.21 -12.94 22.50
CA TYR A 13 -9.02 -13.00 21.65
C TYR A 13 -7.81 -12.46 22.43
N VAL A 14 -6.72 -13.22 22.42
CA VAL A 14 -5.48 -12.84 23.11
C VAL A 14 -4.36 -12.71 22.09
N TYR A 15 -3.75 -11.54 22.03
CA TYR A 15 -2.61 -11.24 21.15
C TYR A 15 -1.34 -11.11 21.97
N SER A 16 -0.26 -11.76 21.51
CA SER A 16 1.06 -11.66 22.13
C SER A 16 1.84 -10.49 21.55
N THR A 17 2.08 -9.44 22.32
CA THR A 17 2.90 -8.29 21.89
C THR A 17 4.33 -8.72 21.57
N ARG A 18 4.86 -9.72 22.29
CA ARG A 18 6.18 -10.31 22.00
C ARG A 18 6.20 -10.96 20.63
N ALA A 19 5.21 -11.80 20.31
CA ALA A 19 5.15 -12.47 19.02
C ALA A 19 5.02 -11.48 17.85
N ILE A 20 4.23 -10.41 18.02
CA ILE A 20 4.12 -9.33 17.01
C ILE A 20 5.49 -8.69 16.78
N ARG A 21 6.19 -8.28 17.84
CA ARG A 21 7.51 -7.65 17.72
C ARG A 21 8.56 -8.58 17.12
N GLU A 22 8.56 -9.87 17.48
CA GLU A 22 9.47 -10.88 16.92
C GLU A 22 9.24 -11.06 15.41
N ARG A 23 7.99 -11.05 14.93
CA ARG A 23 7.68 -11.13 13.49
C ARG A 23 8.10 -9.88 12.74
N VAL A 24 7.87 -8.69 13.29
CA VAL A 24 8.38 -7.44 12.69
C VAL A 24 9.89 -7.48 12.60
N ALA A 25 10.59 -7.82 13.68
CA ALA A 25 12.05 -7.88 13.68
C ALA A 25 12.61 -8.89 12.69
N ALA A 26 11.95 -10.05 12.52
CA ALA A 26 12.36 -11.06 11.55
C ALA A 26 12.22 -10.56 10.10
N LEU A 27 11.12 -9.86 9.78
CA LEU A 27 10.92 -9.28 8.45
C LEU A 27 11.93 -8.16 8.18
N GLU A 28 12.12 -7.24 9.12
CA GLU A 28 13.11 -6.15 9.00
C GLU A 28 14.52 -6.69 8.79
N ALA A 29 14.90 -7.75 9.50
CA ALA A 29 16.19 -8.42 9.33
C ALA A 29 16.34 -9.09 7.96
N ALA A 30 15.26 -9.65 7.42
CA ALA A 30 15.29 -10.32 6.12
C ALA A 30 15.50 -9.37 4.94
N VAL A 31 15.14 -8.08 5.09
CA VAL A 31 15.28 -7.05 4.04
C VAL A 31 16.29 -5.96 4.37
N ALA A 32 17.13 -6.18 5.40
CA ALA A 32 18.06 -5.18 5.93
C ALA A 32 19.10 -4.68 4.91
N ASP A 33 19.40 -5.46 3.88
CA ASP A 33 20.40 -5.12 2.85
C ASP A 33 19.92 -4.06 1.84
N VAL A 34 18.62 -3.72 1.85
CA VAL A 34 18.06 -2.71 0.95
C VAL A 34 17.35 -1.61 1.76
N PRO A 35 17.39 -0.35 1.31
CA PRO A 35 16.58 0.71 1.91
C PRO A 35 15.10 0.36 1.80
N HIS A 36 14.44 0.15 2.92
CA HIS A 36 13.04 -0.30 2.94
C HIS A 36 12.23 0.37 4.05
N ARG A 37 10.93 0.16 3.99
CA ARG A 37 9.99 0.49 5.05
C ARG A 37 8.82 -0.50 5.01
N VAL A 38 8.56 -1.13 6.14
CA VAL A 38 7.42 -2.03 6.29
C VAL A 38 6.17 -1.23 6.66
N HIS A 39 5.05 -1.50 6.00
CA HIS A 39 3.73 -0.99 6.36
C HIS A 39 2.81 -2.17 6.67
N TYR A 40 2.08 -2.08 7.78
CA TYR A 40 1.13 -3.11 8.19
C TYR A 40 -0.24 -2.83 7.57
N ALA A 41 -0.79 -3.82 6.86
CA ALA A 41 -2.12 -3.75 6.29
C ALA A 41 -3.19 -3.88 7.39
N LEU A 42 -3.90 -2.80 7.68
CA LEU A 42 -4.87 -2.74 8.76
C LEU A 42 -6.05 -3.70 8.56
N LYS A 43 -6.35 -4.06 7.33
CA LYS A 43 -7.38 -5.05 6.98
C LYS A 43 -7.19 -6.39 7.69
N ALA A 44 -5.97 -6.75 8.07
CA ALA A 44 -5.68 -7.99 8.79
C ALA A 44 -6.17 -7.91 10.24
N ASN A 45 -5.90 -6.82 10.94
CA ASN A 45 -6.40 -6.56 12.28
C ASN A 45 -6.25 -5.08 12.66
N ALA A 46 -7.33 -4.34 12.69
CA ALA A 46 -7.34 -2.91 13.01
C ALA A 46 -7.63 -2.63 14.52
N THR A 47 -7.40 -3.58 15.40
CA THR A 47 -7.54 -3.38 16.86
C THR A 47 -6.49 -2.39 17.35
N LEU A 48 -6.89 -1.33 18.06
CA LEU A 48 -6.00 -0.23 18.47
C LEU A 48 -4.76 -0.71 19.21
N GLY A 49 -4.89 -1.63 20.18
CA GLY A 49 -3.73 -2.16 20.93
C GLY A 49 -2.74 -2.92 20.03
N VAL A 50 -3.19 -3.62 18.97
CA VAL A 50 -2.31 -4.23 17.98
C VAL A 50 -1.59 -3.17 17.17
N LEU A 51 -2.31 -2.14 16.72
CA LEU A 51 -1.77 -1.03 15.95
C LEU A 51 -0.72 -0.23 16.75
N GLU A 52 -0.97 0.02 18.03
CA GLU A 52 -0.02 0.70 18.92
C GLU A 52 1.30 -0.08 19.05
N VAL A 53 1.22 -1.41 19.23
CA VAL A 53 2.42 -2.28 19.29
C VAL A 53 3.21 -2.24 17.98
N LEU A 54 2.52 -2.26 16.82
CA LEU A 54 3.16 -2.19 15.52
C LEU A 54 3.81 -0.82 15.28
N ARG A 55 3.12 0.26 15.61
CA ARG A 55 3.67 1.62 15.55
C ARG A 55 4.93 1.78 16.43
N GLU A 56 4.89 1.26 17.66
CA GLU A 56 6.06 1.27 18.58
C GLU A 56 7.23 0.44 18.03
N ALA A 57 6.94 -0.59 17.24
CA ALA A 57 7.95 -1.38 16.53
C ALA A 57 8.50 -0.68 15.26
N GLY A 58 8.05 0.55 14.93
CA GLY A 58 8.54 1.32 13.79
C GLY A 58 7.83 1.05 12.46
N VAL A 59 6.82 0.19 12.45
CA VAL A 59 6.05 -0.17 11.25
C VAL A 59 5.10 0.97 10.87
N GLY A 60 4.96 1.27 9.59
CA GLY A 60 3.94 2.17 9.05
C GLY A 60 2.56 1.51 8.97
N ALA A 61 1.56 2.25 8.55
CA ALA A 61 0.20 1.77 8.34
C ALA A 61 -0.15 1.77 6.85
N ASP A 62 -0.69 0.67 6.36
CA ASP A 62 -1.36 0.56 5.06
C ASP A 62 -2.86 0.49 5.32
N VAL A 63 -3.60 1.49 4.78
CA VAL A 63 -5.03 1.66 5.00
C VAL A 63 -5.78 1.61 3.67
N VAL A 64 -6.97 1.02 3.67
CA VAL A 64 -7.80 0.86 2.46
C VAL A 64 -9.18 1.52 2.58
N SER A 65 -9.42 2.26 3.64
CA SER A 65 -10.68 2.98 3.86
C SER A 65 -10.51 4.16 4.83
N GLY A 66 -11.46 5.09 4.82
CA GLY A 66 -11.51 6.18 5.81
C GLY A 66 -11.61 5.66 7.25
N GLY A 67 -12.32 4.55 7.48
CA GLY A 67 -12.39 3.91 8.79
C GLY A 67 -11.06 3.39 9.28
N GLU A 68 -10.25 2.82 8.40
CA GLU A 68 -8.88 2.40 8.74
C GLU A 68 -7.94 3.58 8.92
N LEU A 69 -8.05 4.63 8.09
CA LEU A 69 -7.31 5.88 8.27
C LEU A 69 -7.60 6.50 9.65
N PHE A 70 -8.87 6.55 10.05
CA PHE A 70 -9.26 7.00 11.38
C PHE A 70 -8.60 6.15 12.49
N ARG A 71 -8.62 4.82 12.37
CA ARG A 71 -8.01 3.90 13.35
C ARG A 71 -6.51 4.05 13.41
N ALA A 72 -5.82 4.17 12.27
CA ALA A 72 -4.38 4.41 12.21
C ALA A 72 -4.01 5.70 12.96
N ARG A 73 -4.70 6.80 12.66
CA ARG A 73 -4.48 8.09 13.35
C ARG A 73 -4.80 7.99 14.85
N ARG A 74 -5.85 7.27 15.22
CA ARG A 74 -6.21 7.05 16.62
C ARG A 74 -5.18 6.24 17.38
N ALA A 75 -4.50 5.30 16.73
CA ALA A 75 -3.38 4.53 17.28
C ALA A 75 -2.05 5.34 17.30
N GLY A 76 -2.06 6.59 16.82
CA GLY A 76 -0.92 7.50 16.89
C GLY A 76 0.02 7.43 15.69
N PHE A 77 -0.36 6.80 14.57
CA PHE A 77 0.44 6.88 13.34
C PHE A 77 0.44 8.32 12.81
N GLY A 78 1.64 8.82 12.50
CA GLY A 78 1.79 10.10 11.81
C GLY A 78 1.42 9.98 10.33
N SER A 79 0.99 11.07 9.71
CA SER A 79 0.61 11.07 8.28
C SER A 79 1.76 10.59 7.37
N ALA A 80 3.01 10.88 7.74
CA ALA A 80 4.20 10.41 7.02
C ALA A 80 4.43 8.89 7.11
N ASP A 81 3.65 8.19 7.93
CA ASP A 81 3.74 6.75 8.16
C ASP A 81 2.57 5.99 7.58
N ILE A 82 1.64 6.69 6.90
CA ILE A 82 0.42 6.11 6.36
C ILE A 82 0.47 6.08 4.84
N VAL A 83 0.27 4.90 4.26
CA VAL A 83 -0.03 4.68 2.83
C VAL A 83 -1.53 4.40 2.72
N PHE A 84 -2.22 5.03 1.77
CA PHE A 84 -3.62 4.75 1.49
C PHE A 84 -3.74 4.03 0.15
N ASP A 85 -4.13 2.79 0.22
CA ASP A 85 -4.25 1.86 -0.89
C ASP A 85 -5.70 1.41 -1.11
N GLY A 86 -5.93 0.43 -1.97
CA GLY A 86 -7.20 -0.25 -2.17
C GLY A 86 -8.11 0.35 -3.24
N PRO A 87 -8.94 -0.50 -3.87
CA PRO A 87 -9.89 -0.10 -4.89
C PRO A 87 -11.13 0.56 -4.29
N GLY A 88 -11.81 1.38 -5.10
CA GLY A 88 -13.13 1.88 -4.77
C GLY A 88 -13.16 2.96 -3.68
N LYS A 89 -12.08 3.71 -3.51
CA LYS A 89 -12.07 4.88 -2.60
C LYS A 89 -13.14 5.88 -3.01
N THR A 90 -13.97 6.26 -2.08
CA THR A 90 -15.01 7.28 -2.31
C THR A 90 -14.39 8.69 -2.38
N PRO A 91 -15.05 9.66 -3.03
CA PRO A 91 -14.59 11.04 -3.02
C PRO A 91 -14.40 11.64 -1.61
N ALA A 92 -15.18 11.18 -0.64
CA ALA A 92 -15.05 11.60 0.76
C ALA A 92 -13.77 11.06 1.39
N GLU A 93 -13.45 9.79 1.17
CA GLU A 93 -12.21 9.15 1.65
C GLU A 93 -10.97 9.73 0.97
N LEU A 94 -11.03 10.01 -0.34
CA LEU A 94 -9.96 10.69 -1.06
C LEU A 94 -9.70 12.08 -0.48
N ARG A 95 -10.75 12.86 -0.19
CA ARG A 95 -10.61 14.17 0.46
C ARG A 95 -10.02 14.04 1.86
N GLU A 96 -10.46 13.07 2.64
CA GLU A 96 -9.92 12.83 3.99
C GLU A 96 -8.43 12.47 3.94
N ALA A 97 -8.01 11.62 3.00
CA ALA A 97 -6.61 11.26 2.80
C ALA A 97 -5.75 12.47 2.37
N VAL A 98 -6.27 13.31 1.46
CA VAL A 98 -5.63 14.55 1.02
C VAL A 98 -5.47 15.52 2.19
N GLN A 99 -6.53 15.73 2.98
CA GLN A 99 -6.51 16.60 4.16
C GLN A 99 -5.59 16.06 5.26
N ALA A 100 -5.55 14.73 5.46
CA ALA A 100 -4.66 14.10 6.40
C ALA A 100 -3.18 14.22 5.96
N GLY A 101 -2.90 14.38 4.67
CA GLY A 101 -1.54 14.45 4.13
C GLY A 101 -0.80 13.12 4.26
N VAL A 102 -1.45 12.03 3.89
CA VAL A 102 -0.84 10.70 3.93
C VAL A 102 0.45 10.64 3.12
N ARG A 103 1.35 9.72 3.50
CA ARG A 103 2.66 9.55 2.85
C ARG A 103 2.55 9.31 1.35
N VAL A 104 1.66 8.41 0.95
CA VAL A 104 1.35 8.06 -0.44
C VAL A 104 -0.12 7.71 -0.54
N LEU A 105 -0.77 8.22 -1.55
CA LEU A 105 -2.11 7.81 -1.98
C LEU A 105 -1.95 7.01 -3.27
N ASN A 106 -2.15 5.69 -3.20
CA ASN A 106 -2.08 4.81 -4.36
C ASN A 106 -3.38 4.87 -5.16
N VAL A 107 -3.30 5.23 -6.44
CA VAL A 107 -4.43 5.26 -7.35
C VAL A 107 -4.46 4.02 -8.23
N GLU A 108 -5.65 3.52 -8.54
CA GLU A 108 -5.89 2.28 -9.26
C GLU A 108 -6.51 2.48 -10.66
N SER A 109 -6.74 3.73 -11.05
CA SER A 109 -7.25 4.06 -12.40
C SER A 109 -6.93 5.50 -12.78
N HIS A 110 -7.04 5.79 -14.08
CA HIS A 110 -6.95 7.17 -14.59
C HIS A 110 -8.04 8.07 -13.98
N ALA A 111 -9.27 7.59 -13.93
CA ALA A 111 -10.39 8.34 -13.36
C ALA A 111 -10.19 8.68 -11.88
N GLU A 112 -9.60 7.78 -11.11
CA GLU A 112 -9.24 8.06 -9.71
C GLU A 112 -8.14 9.10 -9.62
N ALA A 113 -7.14 9.07 -10.50
CA ALA A 113 -6.10 10.10 -10.55
C ALA A 113 -6.68 11.49 -10.88
N GLU A 114 -7.68 11.57 -11.77
CA GLU A 114 -8.42 12.81 -12.07
C GLU A 114 -9.16 13.33 -10.84
N GLN A 115 -9.85 12.46 -10.11
CA GLN A 115 -10.55 12.83 -8.88
C GLN A 115 -9.58 13.34 -7.81
N VAL A 116 -8.45 12.66 -7.61
CA VAL A 116 -7.42 13.11 -6.66
C VAL A 116 -6.86 14.46 -7.05
N ALA A 117 -6.59 14.71 -8.35
CA ALA A 117 -6.11 15.99 -8.84
C ALA A 117 -7.09 17.12 -8.55
N ALA A 118 -8.38 16.91 -8.83
CA ALA A 118 -9.44 17.89 -8.57
C ALA A 118 -9.59 18.20 -7.08
N ILE A 119 -9.58 17.16 -6.21
CA ILE A 119 -9.66 17.32 -4.77
C ILE A 119 -8.41 18.06 -4.25
N ALA A 120 -7.21 17.66 -4.68
CA ALA A 120 -5.97 18.27 -4.26
C ALA A 120 -5.90 19.77 -4.64
N GLN A 121 -6.36 20.11 -5.85
CA GLN A 121 -6.49 21.48 -6.29
C GLN A 121 -7.48 22.28 -5.42
N ALA A 122 -8.65 21.73 -5.15
CA ALA A 122 -9.67 22.38 -4.32
C ALA A 122 -9.21 22.62 -2.88
N GLU A 123 -8.42 21.69 -2.33
CA GLU A 123 -7.83 21.76 -0.98
C GLU A 123 -6.53 22.61 -0.94
N GLY A 124 -6.04 23.10 -2.08
CA GLY A 124 -4.79 23.86 -2.18
C GLY A 124 -3.56 23.05 -1.74
N ARG A 125 -3.54 21.75 -2.01
CA ARG A 125 -2.49 20.82 -1.57
C ARG A 125 -1.79 20.14 -2.73
N THR A 126 -0.55 19.74 -2.51
CA THR A 126 0.15 18.81 -3.40
C THR A 126 0.13 17.42 -2.79
N VAL A 127 -0.40 16.44 -3.51
CA VAL A 127 -0.57 15.05 -3.07
C VAL A 127 0.52 14.17 -3.65
N ARG A 128 1.12 13.35 -2.83
CA ARG A 128 2.07 12.30 -3.25
C ARG A 128 1.29 11.09 -3.71
N VAL A 129 1.38 10.77 -4.99
CA VAL A 129 0.62 9.69 -5.64
C VAL A 129 1.55 8.54 -5.97
N GLY A 130 1.13 7.32 -5.64
CA GLY A 130 1.62 6.08 -6.22
C GLY A 130 0.65 5.54 -7.25
N LEU A 131 1.12 4.78 -8.23
CA LEU A 131 0.26 4.06 -9.16
C LEU A 131 0.25 2.59 -8.78
N ARG A 132 -0.91 2.03 -8.45
CA ARG A 132 -1.05 0.60 -8.37
C ARG A 132 -1.21 0.03 -9.76
N VAL A 133 -0.19 -0.67 -10.20
CA VAL A 133 -0.12 -1.31 -11.51
C VAL A 133 -0.42 -2.79 -11.35
N ASN A 134 -1.30 -3.32 -12.20
CA ASN A 134 -1.41 -4.76 -12.38
C ASN A 134 -0.25 -5.21 -13.29
N PRO A 135 0.73 -5.96 -12.79
CA PRO A 135 1.87 -6.38 -13.61
C PRO A 135 1.52 -7.53 -14.58
N GLU A 136 0.31 -8.08 -14.50
CA GLU A 136 -0.15 -9.17 -15.37
C GLU A 136 0.81 -10.36 -15.35
N VAL A 137 1.15 -10.82 -14.14
CA VAL A 137 2.01 -11.98 -13.91
C VAL A 137 1.17 -13.21 -13.58
N THR A 138 1.60 -14.37 -14.05
CA THR A 138 0.93 -15.63 -13.72
C THR A 138 1.33 -16.08 -12.32
N VAL A 139 0.34 -16.36 -11.49
CA VAL A 139 0.56 -16.87 -10.13
C VAL A 139 0.10 -18.31 -10.05
N GLU A 140 1.02 -19.22 -9.78
CA GLU A 140 0.65 -20.61 -9.44
C GLU A 140 0.03 -20.65 -8.03
N ASN A 141 -1.28 -20.53 -7.95
CA ASN A 141 -2.05 -20.62 -6.71
C ASN A 141 -2.98 -21.83 -6.71
N PHE A 142 -3.19 -22.41 -5.52
CA PHE A 142 -4.15 -23.51 -5.29
C PHE A 142 -5.62 -23.08 -5.53
N HIS A 143 -5.92 -21.78 -5.58
CA HIS A 143 -7.26 -21.24 -5.87
C HIS A 143 -7.19 -19.98 -6.71
N HIS A 144 -7.81 -20.01 -7.90
CA HIS A 144 -7.94 -18.91 -8.85
C HIS A 144 -8.51 -17.59 -8.24
N TYR A 145 -9.30 -17.68 -7.16
CA TYR A 145 -9.87 -16.50 -6.49
C TYR A 145 -8.90 -15.70 -5.60
N ILE A 146 -7.65 -16.15 -5.45
CA ILE A 146 -6.64 -15.52 -4.57
C ILE A 146 -5.63 -14.69 -5.39
N SER A 147 -5.58 -14.88 -6.71
CA SER A 147 -4.78 -14.08 -7.63
C SER A 147 -5.34 -12.66 -7.73
N THR A 148 -4.48 -11.67 -7.74
CA THR A 148 -4.83 -10.24 -7.92
C THR A 148 -3.92 -9.55 -8.92
N GLY A 149 -3.07 -10.30 -9.62
CA GLY A 149 -2.05 -9.81 -10.55
C GLY A 149 -2.08 -10.45 -11.93
N GLU A 150 -3.11 -11.24 -12.27
CA GLU A 150 -3.26 -11.84 -13.58
C GLU A 150 -3.95 -10.90 -14.59
N ALA A 151 -3.75 -11.17 -15.88
CA ALA A 151 -4.45 -10.46 -16.94
C ALA A 151 -5.97 -10.66 -16.78
N GLY A 152 -6.71 -9.55 -16.65
CA GLY A 152 -8.16 -9.56 -16.40
C GLY A 152 -8.57 -9.47 -14.94
N ASP A 153 -7.64 -9.46 -14.00
CA ASP A 153 -7.92 -9.12 -12.60
C ASP A 153 -8.41 -7.68 -12.47
N LYS A 154 -9.31 -7.46 -11.48
CA LYS A 154 -10.06 -6.20 -11.32
C LYS A 154 -9.27 -5.10 -10.61
N PHE A 155 -8.05 -5.37 -10.15
CA PHE A 155 -7.30 -4.46 -9.29
C PHE A 155 -6.11 -3.84 -10.02
N GLY A 156 -5.99 -2.53 -9.86
CA GLY A 156 -4.87 -1.77 -10.40
C GLY A 156 -5.04 -1.36 -11.85
N ILE A 157 -4.15 -0.50 -12.30
CA ILE A 157 -4.05 -0.01 -13.68
C ILE A 157 -3.42 -1.11 -14.52
N PRO A 158 -4.00 -1.51 -15.67
CA PRO A 158 -3.36 -2.43 -16.60
C PRO A 158 -1.94 -1.96 -16.95
N TYR A 159 -1.01 -2.90 -17.09
CA TYR A 159 0.41 -2.57 -17.31
C TYR A 159 0.61 -1.64 -18.52
N ASP A 160 -0.09 -1.90 -19.62
CA ASP A 160 0.02 -1.11 -20.85
C ASP A 160 -0.49 0.33 -20.70
N ASP A 161 -1.47 0.57 -19.80
CA ASP A 161 -2.05 1.88 -19.54
C ASP A 161 -1.24 2.68 -18.51
N ALA A 162 -0.41 2.02 -17.71
CA ALA A 162 0.25 2.63 -16.56
C ALA A 162 1.17 3.79 -16.93
N PHE A 163 1.83 3.74 -18.09
CA PHE A 163 2.66 4.82 -18.58
C PHE A 163 1.84 6.09 -18.86
N ALA A 164 0.69 5.95 -19.50
CA ALA A 164 -0.19 7.08 -19.81
C ALA A 164 -0.72 7.75 -18.54
N VAL A 165 -1.09 6.95 -17.54
CA VAL A 165 -1.52 7.46 -16.23
C VAL A 165 -0.38 8.14 -15.49
N ALA A 166 0.85 7.61 -15.56
CA ALA A 166 2.04 8.25 -15.00
C ALA A 166 2.29 9.62 -15.62
N ALA A 167 2.20 9.74 -16.95
CA ALA A 167 2.35 10.99 -17.66
C ALA A 167 1.25 12.00 -17.28
N TYR A 168 0.00 11.53 -17.15
CA TYR A 168 -1.10 12.36 -16.68
C TYR A 168 -0.82 12.90 -15.26
N VAL A 169 -0.51 12.02 -14.29
CA VAL A 169 -0.21 12.44 -12.92
C VAL A 169 0.93 13.47 -12.87
N ALA A 170 1.97 13.24 -13.67
CA ALA A 170 3.11 14.14 -13.74
C ALA A 170 2.79 15.51 -14.37
N SER A 171 1.73 15.61 -15.17
CA SER A 171 1.25 16.86 -15.77
C SER A 171 0.42 17.71 -14.82
N GLN A 172 -0.06 17.13 -13.70
CA GLN A 172 -0.94 17.82 -12.77
C GLN A 172 -0.13 18.58 -11.70
N PRO A 173 -0.26 19.91 -11.59
CA PRO A 173 0.50 20.72 -10.62
C PRO A 173 0.22 20.33 -9.15
N SER A 174 -0.98 19.80 -8.88
CA SER A 174 -1.42 19.36 -7.55
C SER A 174 -1.02 17.94 -7.20
N LEU A 175 -0.39 17.20 -8.13
CA LEU A 175 0.04 15.82 -7.92
C LEU A 175 1.55 15.68 -8.02
N ARG A 176 2.11 14.73 -7.29
CA ARG A 176 3.51 14.32 -7.36
C ARG A 176 3.60 12.81 -7.44
N LEU A 177 3.97 12.30 -8.60
CA LEU A 177 4.22 10.86 -8.76
C LEU A 177 5.47 10.47 -7.96
N VAL A 178 5.32 9.61 -6.97
CA VAL A 178 6.41 9.23 -6.07
C VAL A 178 6.75 7.75 -6.11
N GLY A 179 5.86 6.91 -6.60
CA GLY A 179 6.07 5.47 -6.60
C GLY A 179 5.19 4.70 -7.57
N LEU A 180 5.58 3.45 -7.78
CA LEU A 180 4.72 2.41 -8.33
C LEU A 180 4.47 1.38 -7.24
N HIS A 181 3.28 0.83 -7.23
CA HIS A 181 2.83 -0.22 -6.33
C HIS A 181 2.31 -1.41 -7.15
N MET A 182 2.54 -2.62 -6.66
CA MET A 182 1.89 -3.83 -7.15
C MET A 182 1.44 -4.72 -5.99
N HIS A 183 0.45 -5.54 -6.22
CA HIS A 183 0.06 -6.62 -5.31
C HIS A 183 -0.32 -7.84 -6.14
N VAL A 184 0.57 -8.82 -6.21
CA VAL A 184 0.48 -9.93 -7.16
C VAL A 184 -0.37 -11.10 -6.66
N GLY A 185 -0.72 -11.11 -5.38
CA GLY A 185 -1.57 -12.18 -4.82
C GLY A 185 -1.43 -12.32 -3.30
N SER A 186 -2.12 -13.30 -2.76
CA SER A 186 -2.10 -13.61 -1.32
C SER A 186 -1.67 -15.06 -1.12
N GLN A 187 -1.01 -15.35 0.04
CA GLN A 187 -0.53 -16.69 0.39
C GLN A 187 0.44 -17.29 -0.66
N LEU A 188 1.37 -16.47 -1.13
CA LEU A 188 2.35 -16.87 -2.13
C LEU A 188 3.48 -17.65 -1.47
N HIS A 189 3.70 -18.89 -1.91
CA HIS A 189 4.73 -19.78 -1.36
C HIS A 189 6.04 -19.72 -2.13
N THR A 190 6.08 -19.05 -3.29
CA THR A 190 7.27 -18.80 -4.09
C THR A 190 7.43 -17.30 -4.38
N PHE A 191 8.63 -16.90 -4.78
CA PHE A 191 8.92 -15.49 -5.11
C PHE A 191 8.83 -15.18 -6.60
N ASP A 192 8.56 -16.18 -7.47
CA ASP A 192 8.60 -16.03 -8.92
C ASP A 192 7.72 -14.87 -9.43
N ALA A 193 6.48 -14.77 -8.90
CA ALA A 193 5.57 -13.69 -9.26
C ALA A 193 6.06 -12.30 -8.78
N PHE A 194 6.74 -12.26 -7.64
CA PHE A 194 7.38 -11.03 -7.17
C PHE A 194 8.53 -10.63 -8.07
N GLU A 195 9.41 -11.58 -8.44
CA GLU A 195 10.56 -11.31 -9.31
C GLU A 195 10.12 -10.81 -10.68
N GLU A 196 9.14 -11.49 -11.31
CA GLU A 196 8.57 -11.06 -12.59
C GLU A 196 7.92 -9.68 -12.49
N GLY A 197 7.06 -9.46 -11.48
CA GLY A 197 6.38 -8.20 -11.27
C GLY A 197 7.34 -7.03 -11.00
N ILE A 198 8.36 -7.23 -10.16
CA ILE A 198 9.42 -6.24 -9.91
C ILE A 198 10.16 -5.92 -11.21
N GLY A 199 10.50 -6.92 -12.01
CA GLY A 199 11.16 -6.73 -13.31
C GLY A 199 10.33 -5.87 -14.29
N LYS A 200 9.02 -6.12 -14.37
CA LYS A 200 8.08 -5.32 -15.17
C LYS A 200 7.99 -3.87 -14.66
N LEU A 201 7.84 -3.69 -13.35
CA LEU A 201 7.78 -2.34 -12.77
C LEU A 201 9.10 -1.58 -12.91
N ALA A 202 10.24 -2.24 -12.79
CA ALA A 202 11.55 -1.63 -13.02
C ALA A 202 11.71 -1.14 -14.47
N THR A 203 11.20 -1.92 -15.44
CA THR A 203 11.15 -1.52 -16.84
C THR A 203 10.28 -0.28 -17.04
N LEU A 204 9.08 -0.27 -16.43
CA LEU A 204 8.17 0.88 -16.48
C LEU A 204 8.79 2.13 -15.81
N ILE A 205 9.43 1.98 -14.65
CA ILE A 205 10.15 3.08 -13.98
C ILE A 205 11.23 3.67 -14.89
N THR A 206 12.00 2.81 -15.55
CA THR A 206 13.07 3.23 -16.47
C THR A 206 12.49 4.05 -17.63
N ARG A 207 11.39 3.59 -18.21
CA ARG A 207 10.68 4.30 -19.28
C ARG A 207 10.11 5.66 -18.79
N ILE A 208 9.45 5.68 -17.63
CA ILE A 208 8.92 6.93 -17.05
C ILE A 208 10.04 7.92 -16.81
N ARG A 209 11.17 7.50 -16.27
CA ARG A 209 12.33 8.38 -16.03
C ARG A 209 12.91 8.97 -17.31
N ALA A 210 12.91 8.21 -18.38
CA ALA A 210 13.44 8.64 -19.67
C ALA A 210 12.48 9.60 -20.40
N GLU A 211 11.19 9.31 -20.41
CA GLU A 211 10.19 9.98 -21.25
C GLU A 211 9.38 11.05 -20.51
N VAL A 212 9.32 11.00 -19.16
CA VAL A 212 8.60 11.95 -18.29
C VAL A 212 9.55 12.50 -17.21
N PRO A 213 10.48 13.39 -17.52
CA PRO A 213 11.54 13.83 -16.59
C PRO A 213 11.02 14.42 -15.27
N SER A 214 9.87 15.10 -15.27
CA SER A 214 9.24 15.65 -14.06
C SER A 214 8.79 14.56 -13.09
N ALA A 215 8.31 13.43 -13.59
CA ALA A 215 7.98 12.25 -12.79
C ALA A 215 9.26 11.51 -12.38
N GLY A 216 10.21 11.36 -13.30
CA GLY A 216 11.46 10.64 -13.06
C GLY A 216 12.25 11.17 -11.86
N ALA A 217 12.24 12.46 -11.64
CA ALA A 217 12.92 13.10 -10.52
C ALA A 217 12.28 12.80 -9.15
N THR A 218 11.00 12.43 -9.11
CA THR A 218 10.25 12.20 -7.86
C THR A 218 9.91 10.74 -7.60
N LEU A 219 10.07 9.87 -8.60
CA LEU A 219 9.76 8.45 -8.56
C LEU A 219 10.87 7.68 -7.80
N THR A 220 10.68 7.51 -6.50
CA THR A 220 11.68 6.96 -5.57
C THR A 220 11.19 5.76 -4.76
N ILE A 221 9.91 5.39 -4.92
CA ILE A 221 9.28 4.31 -4.16
C ILE A 221 8.89 3.19 -5.12
N LEU A 222 9.25 1.97 -4.79
CA LEU A 222 8.68 0.75 -5.33
C LEU A 222 8.02 -0.01 -4.18
N ASP A 223 6.71 -0.09 -4.22
CA ASP A 223 5.92 -0.86 -3.26
C ASP A 223 5.57 -2.20 -3.89
N ILE A 224 6.08 -3.26 -3.31
CA ILE A 224 5.89 -4.63 -3.83
C ILE A 224 4.62 -5.31 -3.27
N GLY A 225 3.86 -4.59 -2.45
CA GLY A 225 2.66 -5.12 -1.82
C GLY A 225 2.95 -6.08 -0.68
N GLY A 226 2.02 -6.99 -0.45
CA GLY A 226 2.13 -8.06 0.51
C GLY A 226 1.85 -9.41 -0.15
N GLY A 227 1.29 -10.35 0.63
CA GLY A 227 0.90 -11.66 0.11
C GLY A 227 1.82 -12.80 0.54
N LEU A 228 2.78 -12.54 1.42
CA LEU A 228 3.58 -13.58 2.03
C LEU A 228 2.70 -14.58 2.80
N PRO A 229 3.03 -15.88 2.80
CA PRO A 229 2.23 -16.90 3.45
C PRO A 229 2.31 -16.79 4.97
N VAL A 230 1.27 -17.27 5.65
CA VAL A 230 1.20 -17.39 7.12
C VAL A 230 1.42 -18.84 7.55
#